data_9702f8710e42c76ee9b49fac92ca7969
#
_entry.id   9702f8710e42c76ee9b49fac92ca7969
#
_cell.length_a   1.000
_cell.length_b   1.000
_cell.length_c   1.000
_cell.angle_alpha   90.00
_cell.angle_beta   90.00
_cell.angle_gamma   90.00
#
_symmetry.space_group_name_H-M   'P 1'
#
loop_
_entity.id
_entity.type
_entity.pdbx_description
1 polymer ?
#
loop_
_entity_poly.entity_id
_entity_poly.type
_entity_poly.pdbx_seq_one_letter_code
_entity_poly.pdbx_strand_id
1 'polypeptide(L)'
;MATTAALPFSCATTLQTLTRTLSPRRSLLIHRHRLRSLAASPRLPDRARPRLRRPVSASAAPNGSSSAGDYDYDLFTIGAGSGGVRASRFASTLYGARAAICEMPFSTISADDLGGLGGTCVLRGCVPKKLLVYASKFSHEFEESHGFGWTYDTDPKHDWSTLITNKNTELQRLVGIYKNILKNANVDLIEGRGKVVDPHTVSVDGKLYTAKNILIAVGGRPSMPDIPGIEHVIDSDAALDLPSKPEKIAIVGGGYIALEFAGIFNGLKSDVHVFIRQPKVLRGFDEEVRKY
;
A
#
# COMPACT_ATOMS: atom_id res chain seq x y z
N MET A 1 36.55 3.61 -49.81
CA MET A 1 36.41 2.15 -49.75
C MET A 1 36.95 1.66 -48.41
N ALA A 2 36.08 1.38 -47.49
CA ALA A 2 36.40 0.66 -46.26
C ALA A 2 35.08 0.04 -45.76
N THR A 3 34.98 -1.25 -45.93
CA THR A 3 33.85 -2.10 -45.58
C THR A 3 33.95 -2.46 -44.11
N THR A 4 32.99 -2.08 -43.31
CA THR A 4 32.91 -2.48 -41.89
C THR A 4 31.89 -3.60 -41.78
N ALA A 5 32.36 -4.79 -41.37
CA ALA A 5 31.56 -5.97 -41.13
C ALA A 5 30.87 -5.86 -39.78
N ALA A 6 29.55 -6.03 -39.79
CA ALA A 6 28.73 -6.16 -38.59
C ALA A 6 28.69 -7.64 -38.15
N LEU A 7 29.00 -7.91 -36.89
CA LEU A 7 28.77 -9.21 -36.23
C LEU A 7 27.39 -9.23 -35.59
N PRO A 8 26.62 -10.31 -35.73
CA PRO A 8 25.34 -10.43 -35.05
C PRO A 8 25.52 -11.00 -33.64
N PHE A 9 25.10 -10.23 -32.63
CA PHE A 9 24.86 -10.78 -31.29
C PHE A 9 23.50 -11.46 -31.28
N SER A 10 23.51 -12.79 -31.32
CA SER A 10 22.34 -13.61 -31.05
C SER A 10 22.26 -13.86 -29.56
N CYS A 11 21.31 -13.19 -28.89
CA CYS A 11 20.89 -13.57 -27.55
C CYS A 11 19.43 -14.00 -27.63
N ALA A 12 19.21 -15.26 -28.02
CA ALA A 12 17.90 -15.89 -27.99
C ALA A 12 17.63 -16.40 -26.58
N THR A 13 17.02 -15.55 -25.74
CA THR A 13 16.38 -16.03 -24.52
C THR A 13 14.94 -16.33 -24.83
N THR A 14 14.59 -17.59 -24.84
CA THR A 14 13.25 -18.11 -25.14
C THR A 14 12.27 -17.64 -24.09
N LEU A 15 11.43 -16.64 -24.41
CA LEU A 15 10.26 -16.25 -23.65
C LEU A 15 9.15 -17.26 -23.94
N GLN A 16 8.85 -18.14 -23.00
CA GLN A 16 7.64 -18.97 -23.09
C GLN A 16 6.43 -18.11 -22.72
N THR A 17 5.66 -17.78 -23.74
CA THR A 17 4.37 -17.09 -23.61
C THR A 17 3.31 -18.15 -23.22
N LEU A 18 2.83 -18.14 -21.99
CA LEU A 18 1.66 -18.90 -21.57
C LEU A 18 0.40 -18.07 -21.83
N THR A 19 -0.10 -18.09 -23.06
CA THR A 19 -1.46 -17.65 -23.38
C THR A 19 -2.44 -18.76 -22.99
N ARG A 20 -3.06 -18.67 -21.85
CA ARG A 20 -4.29 -19.44 -21.53
C ARG A 20 -5.48 -18.61 -21.98
N THR A 21 -6.01 -18.93 -23.14
CA THR A 21 -7.35 -18.53 -23.57
C THR A 21 -8.37 -19.30 -22.72
N LEU A 22 -9.08 -18.62 -21.85
CA LEU A 22 -10.22 -19.18 -21.13
C LEU A 22 -11.41 -19.19 -22.08
N SER A 23 -11.78 -20.38 -22.55
CA SER A 23 -13.01 -20.63 -23.30
C SER A 23 -14.22 -20.58 -22.36
N PRO A 24 -15.29 -19.86 -22.70
CA PRO A 24 -16.53 -19.89 -21.93
C PRO A 24 -17.38 -21.07 -22.36
N ARG A 25 -17.61 -22.03 -21.48
CA ARG A 25 -18.78 -22.92 -21.41
C ARG A 25 -18.46 -24.18 -20.60
N ARG A 26 -18.85 -24.18 -19.34
CA ARG A 26 -19.35 -25.38 -18.67
C ARG A 26 -20.46 -24.99 -17.70
N SER A 27 -21.66 -25.39 -18.04
CA SER A 27 -22.84 -25.34 -17.21
C SER A 27 -22.62 -26.17 -15.94
N LEU A 28 -22.77 -25.54 -14.78
CA LEU A 28 -22.78 -26.19 -13.48
C LEU A 28 -24.13 -26.87 -13.23
N LEU A 29 -24.13 -28.17 -13.21
CA LEU A 29 -25.23 -28.99 -12.68
C LEU A 29 -25.26 -28.80 -11.15
N ILE A 30 -26.33 -28.18 -10.68
CA ILE A 30 -26.60 -28.03 -9.24
C ILE A 30 -27.07 -29.39 -8.70
N HIS A 31 -26.22 -30.07 -7.95
CA HIS A 31 -26.61 -31.22 -7.14
C HIS A 31 -27.26 -30.74 -5.84
N ARG A 32 -28.56 -31.00 -5.72
CA ARG A 32 -29.29 -30.81 -4.45
C ARG A 32 -28.78 -31.83 -3.42
N HIS A 33 -27.95 -31.41 -2.49
CA HIS A 33 -27.70 -32.19 -1.28
C HIS A 33 -28.72 -31.80 -0.18
N ARG A 34 -29.47 -32.81 0.25
CA ARG A 34 -30.36 -32.76 1.41
C ARG A 34 -29.59 -32.39 2.66
N LEU A 35 -30.01 -31.34 3.32
CA LEU A 35 -29.61 -31.01 4.70
C LEU A 35 -30.09 -32.11 5.64
N ARG A 36 -29.20 -32.95 6.14
CA ARG A 36 -29.42 -33.74 7.34
C ARG A 36 -28.88 -32.96 8.53
N SER A 37 -29.78 -32.67 9.46
CA SER A 37 -29.49 -32.18 10.78
C SER A 37 -28.57 -33.19 11.50
N LEU A 38 -27.39 -32.74 11.92
CA LEU A 38 -26.54 -33.46 12.86
C LEU A 38 -26.35 -32.57 14.09
N ALA A 39 -27.09 -32.93 15.12
CA ALA A 39 -26.83 -32.53 16.48
C ALA A 39 -25.54 -33.21 16.98
N ALA A 40 -24.87 -32.57 17.95
CA ALA A 40 -23.74 -33.02 18.74
C ALA A 40 -22.34 -32.83 18.14
N SER A 41 -21.75 -31.68 18.47
CA SER A 41 -20.30 -31.49 18.39
C SER A 41 -19.62 -32.17 19.58
N PRO A 42 -18.57 -32.98 19.36
CA PRO A 42 -17.74 -33.46 20.46
C PRO A 42 -16.89 -32.31 21.02
N ARG A 43 -16.88 -32.17 22.32
CA ARG A 43 -15.98 -31.25 23.02
C ARG A 43 -14.53 -31.66 22.77
N LEU A 44 -13.76 -30.78 22.12
CA LEU A 44 -12.32 -30.93 22.01
C LEU A 44 -11.68 -30.77 23.41
N PRO A 45 -10.63 -31.55 23.73
CA PRO A 45 -9.92 -31.42 24.99
C PRO A 45 -9.22 -30.06 25.07
N ASP A 46 -9.28 -29.48 26.27
CA ASP A 46 -8.68 -28.20 26.63
C ASP A 46 -7.17 -28.23 26.41
N ARG A 47 -6.73 -27.79 25.24
CA ARG A 47 -5.31 -27.54 24.99
C ARG A 47 -4.94 -26.28 25.75
N ALA A 48 -4.09 -26.45 26.75
CA ALA A 48 -3.48 -25.42 27.55
C ALA A 48 -3.14 -24.20 26.69
N ARG A 49 -3.81 -23.07 26.97
CA ARG A 49 -3.51 -21.78 26.37
C ARG A 49 -2.03 -21.47 26.64
N PRO A 50 -1.22 -21.13 25.63
CA PRO A 50 0.12 -20.66 25.91
C PRO A 50 -0.01 -19.43 26.80
N ARG A 51 0.63 -19.50 27.97
CA ARG A 51 0.73 -18.37 28.89
C ARG A 51 1.32 -17.22 28.11
N LEU A 52 0.53 -16.18 27.86
CA LEU A 52 1.03 -14.89 27.43
C LEU A 52 2.19 -14.54 28.35
N ARG A 53 3.39 -14.49 27.81
CA ARG A 53 4.55 -13.98 28.53
C ARG A 53 4.12 -12.62 29.07
N ARG A 54 4.23 -12.46 30.39
CA ARG A 54 4.13 -11.16 31.05
C ARG A 54 4.98 -10.18 30.25
N PRO A 55 4.51 -8.94 30.00
CA PRO A 55 5.38 -7.93 29.47
C PRO A 55 6.62 -7.88 30.36
N VAL A 56 7.79 -7.97 29.78
CA VAL A 56 9.04 -7.72 30.48
C VAL A 56 8.90 -6.30 31.01
N SER A 57 8.68 -6.16 32.32
CA SER A 57 8.85 -4.89 32.96
C SER A 57 10.31 -4.55 32.79
N ALA A 58 10.64 -3.70 31.84
CA ALA A 58 11.90 -3.01 31.88
C ALA A 58 11.90 -2.26 33.20
N SER A 59 12.66 -2.79 34.17
CA SER A 59 12.99 -2.02 35.34
C SER A 59 13.77 -0.82 34.84
N ALA A 60 13.09 0.33 34.76
CA ALA A 60 13.77 1.58 34.57
C ALA A 60 14.71 1.72 35.77
N ALA A 61 16.01 1.54 35.53
CA ALA A 61 17.00 2.03 36.46
C ALA A 61 16.68 3.52 36.68
N PRO A 62 16.72 4.04 37.90
CA PRO A 62 16.55 5.45 38.14
C PRO A 62 17.80 6.17 37.60
N ASN A 63 17.78 6.48 36.34
CA ASN A 63 18.77 7.39 35.77
C ASN A 63 18.39 8.79 36.22
N GLY A 64 19.38 9.44 36.76
CA GLY A 64 19.34 10.74 37.37
C GLY A 64 18.47 11.74 36.59
N SER A 65 17.76 12.53 37.35
CA SER A 65 16.98 13.67 36.94
C SER A 65 17.79 14.60 36.02
N SER A 66 17.74 14.36 34.72
CA SER A 66 17.97 15.42 33.75
C SER A 66 16.73 16.31 33.85
N SER A 67 16.95 17.58 34.20
CA SER A 67 15.95 18.61 34.32
C SER A 67 15.04 18.59 33.07
N ALA A 68 13.72 18.69 33.28
CA ALA A 68 12.70 18.71 32.23
C ALA A 68 12.79 19.96 31.33
N GLY A 69 13.97 20.59 31.20
CA GLY A 69 14.23 21.89 30.57
C GLY A 69 15.14 21.88 29.33
N ASP A 70 15.83 20.78 29.05
CA ASP A 70 16.94 20.85 28.06
C ASP A 70 16.49 20.67 26.58
N TYR A 71 15.31 20.15 26.29
CA TYR A 71 14.84 19.90 24.92
C TYR A 71 13.43 20.47 24.69
N ASP A 72 13.14 20.89 23.44
CA ASP A 72 11.80 21.32 23.05
C ASP A 72 10.81 20.17 23.18
N TYR A 73 11.23 18.92 22.84
CA TYR A 73 10.39 17.73 22.83
C TYR A 73 11.07 16.53 23.51
N ASP A 74 10.26 15.63 24.04
CA ASP A 74 10.73 14.32 24.51
C ASP A 74 10.88 13.33 23.34
N LEU A 75 10.03 13.50 22.30
CA LEU A 75 10.09 12.75 21.05
C LEU A 75 9.84 13.66 19.86
N PHE A 76 10.76 13.68 18.92
CA PHE A 76 10.57 14.27 17.60
C PHE A 76 10.55 13.17 16.53
N THR A 77 9.46 13.06 15.77
CA THR A 77 9.29 12.03 14.73
C THR A 77 9.42 12.66 13.35
N ILE A 78 10.23 12.06 12.49
CA ILE A 78 10.35 12.43 11.08
C ILE A 78 9.56 11.41 10.25
N GLY A 79 8.48 11.88 9.62
CA GLY A 79 7.57 11.08 8.84
C GLY A 79 6.28 10.71 9.57
N ALA A 80 5.15 11.17 9.03
CA ALA A 80 3.82 10.96 9.60
C ALA A 80 3.01 9.86 8.86
N GLY A 81 3.68 8.80 8.48
CA GLY A 81 3.05 7.56 8.05
C GLY A 81 2.50 6.74 9.23
N SER A 82 2.08 5.51 8.96
CA SER A 82 1.45 4.61 9.96
C SER A 82 2.30 4.44 11.21
N GLY A 83 3.62 4.29 11.06
CA GLY A 83 4.54 4.12 12.19
C GLY A 83 4.71 5.39 13.01
N GLY A 84 4.99 6.51 12.34
CA GLY A 84 5.25 7.80 12.99
C GLY A 84 4.04 8.32 13.75
N VAL A 85 2.87 8.36 13.10
CA VAL A 85 1.61 8.81 13.75
C VAL A 85 1.28 7.96 14.97
N ARG A 86 1.41 6.63 14.86
CA ARG A 86 1.13 5.74 16.01
C ARG A 86 2.10 5.97 17.16
N ALA A 87 3.39 6.04 16.88
CA ALA A 87 4.43 6.22 17.89
C ALA A 87 4.27 7.57 18.61
N SER A 88 4.15 8.67 17.86
CA SER A 88 4.00 10.02 18.44
C SER A 88 2.73 10.15 19.28
N ARG A 89 1.60 9.64 18.75
CA ARG A 89 0.33 9.63 19.48
C ARG A 89 0.41 8.87 20.79
N PHE A 90 0.97 7.66 20.78
CA PHE A 90 1.08 6.85 21.99
C PHE A 90 2.09 7.42 22.98
N ALA A 91 3.20 7.98 22.52
CA ALA A 91 4.16 8.68 23.37
C ALA A 91 3.46 9.82 24.14
N SER A 92 2.65 10.62 23.47
CA SER A 92 1.91 11.68 24.13
C SER A 92 0.77 11.17 25.01
N THR A 93 -0.16 10.34 24.46
CA THR A 93 -1.39 10.00 25.19
C THR A 93 -1.20 8.98 26.31
N LEU A 94 -0.24 8.04 26.20
CA LEU A 94 -0.02 6.99 27.22
C LEU A 94 1.10 7.33 28.19
N TYR A 95 2.07 8.14 27.77
CA TYR A 95 3.26 8.41 28.56
C TYR A 95 3.47 9.90 28.87
N GLY A 96 2.54 10.77 28.44
CA GLY A 96 2.61 12.20 28.70
C GLY A 96 3.80 12.92 28.05
N ALA A 97 4.44 12.32 27.03
CA ALA A 97 5.58 12.90 26.35
C ALA A 97 5.17 14.14 25.52
N ARG A 98 5.99 15.19 25.58
CA ARG A 98 5.91 16.29 24.62
C ARG A 98 6.40 15.78 23.28
N ALA A 99 5.48 15.58 22.32
CA ALA A 99 5.80 14.97 21.04
C ALA A 99 5.54 15.93 19.88
N ALA A 100 6.48 15.97 18.94
CA ALA A 100 6.31 16.59 17.64
C ALA A 100 6.51 15.55 16.51
N ILE A 101 5.92 15.85 15.37
CA ILE A 101 6.06 15.05 14.16
C ILE A 101 6.14 16.00 12.96
N CYS A 102 7.11 15.77 12.07
CA CYS A 102 7.15 16.52 10.82
C CYS A 102 6.79 15.64 9.62
N GLU A 103 6.13 16.24 8.64
CA GLU A 103 5.74 15.61 7.39
C GLU A 103 5.66 16.65 6.28
N MET A 104 6.04 16.26 5.08
CA MET A 104 5.88 17.09 3.90
C MET A 104 4.39 17.23 3.53
N PRO A 105 3.97 18.35 2.93
CA PRO A 105 2.60 18.54 2.51
C PRO A 105 2.18 17.47 1.47
N PHE A 106 0.87 17.23 1.36
CA PHE A 106 0.29 16.37 0.35
C PHE A 106 -0.62 17.18 -0.57
N SER A 107 -0.36 17.14 -1.85
CA SER A 107 -1.24 17.68 -2.88
C SER A 107 -1.93 16.56 -3.68
N THR A 108 -1.14 15.74 -4.37
CA THR A 108 -1.60 14.57 -5.14
C THR A 108 -0.64 13.40 -4.95
N ILE A 109 -1.03 12.22 -5.42
CA ILE A 109 -0.17 11.02 -5.40
C ILE A 109 1.08 11.24 -6.26
N SER A 110 0.90 11.87 -7.42
CA SER A 110 1.95 12.10 -8.43
C SER A 110 2.71 13.40 -8.25
N ALA A 111 2.54 14.12 -7.12
CA ALA A 111 3.30 15.33 -6.86
C ALA A 111 4.77 15.00 -6.58
N ASP A 112 5.67 15.89 -7.01
CA ASP A 112 7.11 15.79 -6.74
C ASP A 112 7.41 15.80 -5.24
N ASP A 113 6.63 16.53 -4.47
CA ASP A 113 6.65 16.50 -3.01
C ASP A 113 5.96 15.24 -2.48
N LEU A 114 6.76 14.22 -2.30
CA LEU A 114 6.30 12.87 -1.96
C LEU A 114 5.89 12.68 -0.49
N GLY A 115 5.27 13.66 0.13
CA GLY A 115 4.83 13.64 1.52
C GLY A 115 3.37 13.24 1.74
N GLY A 116 2.94 13.49 2.95
CA GLY A 116 1.54 13.46 3.35
C GLY A 116 1.21 12.61 4.56
N LEU A 117 0.35 13.15 5.40
CA LEU A 117 -0.17 12.49 6.59
C LEU A 117 -0.89 11.19 6.24
N GLY A 118 -0.50 10.12 6.94
CA GLY A 118 -0.98 8.76 6.68
C GLY A 118 0.02 7.92 5.90
N GLY A 119 0.98 8.54 5.19
CA GLY A 119 2.08 7.88 4.49
C GLY A 119 1.60 6.94 3.38
N THR A 120 2.46 6.00 3.00
CA THR A 120 2.21 5.06 1.88
C THR A 120 0.88 4.33 2.01
N CYS A 121 0.53 3.81 3.19
CA CYS A 121 -0.70 3.03 3.33
C CYS A 121 -1.96 3.83 2.99
N VAL A 122 -2.06 5.06 3.48
CA VAL A 122 -3.23 5.92 3.25
C VAL A 122 -3.23 6.54 1.86
N LEU A 123 -2.07 6.98 1.37
CA LEU A 123 -2.01 7.84 0.19
C LEU A 123 -1.58 7.13 -1.09
N ARG A 124 -0.72 6.09 -0.99
CA ARG A 124 -0.05 5.45 -2.13
C ARG A 124 -0.05 3.92 -2.07
N GLY A 125 -0.94 3.33 -1.28
CA GLY A 125 -0.97 1.87 -1.08
C GLY A 125 -2.34 1.36 -0.71
N CYS A 126 -2.51 0.98 0.55
CA CYS A 126 -3.68 0.23 1.03
C CYS A 126 -5.02 0.86 0.68
N VAL A 127 -5.18 2.16 0.90
CA VAL A 127 -6.47 2.83 0.71
C VAL A 127 -6.79 3.07 -0.77
N PRO A 128 -5.98 3.80 -1.55
CA PRO A 128 -6.31 4.05 -2.95
C PRO A 128 -6.41 2.76 -3.75
N LYS A 129 -5.52 1.80 -3.52
CA LYS A 129 -5.57 0.49 -4.16
C LYS A 129 -6.90 -0.21 -3.87
N LYS A 130 -7.36 -0.19 -2.62
CA LYS A 130 -8.61 -0.87 -2.24
C LYS A 130 -9.84 -0.22 -2.88
N LEU A 131 -9.85 1.09 -3.03
CA LEU A 131 -10.92 1.79 -3.76
C LEU A 131 -10.96 1.35 -5.22
N LEU A 132 -9.80 1.23 -5.88
CA LEU A 132 -9.72 0.71 -7.25
C LEU A 132 -10.15 -0.76 -7.34
N VAL A 133 -9.80 -1.61 -6.36
CA VAL A 133 -10.26 -3.01 -6.29
C VAL A 133 -11.78 -3.06 -6.18
N TYR A 134 -12.41 -2.24 -5.34
CA TYR A 134 -13.87 -2.21 -5.25
C TYR A 134 -14.51 -1.76 -6.56
N ALA A 135 -13.95 -0.72 -7.20
CA ALA A 135 -14.46 -0.26 -8.49
C ALA A 135 -14.36 -1.36 -9.57
N SER A 136 -13.25 -2.10 -9.60
CA SER A 136 -13.05 -3.18 -10.58
C SER A 136 -13.99 -4.37 -10.39
N LYS A 137 -14.48 -4.62 -9.17
CA LYS A 137 -15.43 -5.71 -8.89
C LYS A 137 -16.80 -5.49 -9.53
N PHE A 138 -17.26 -4.25 -9.61
CA PHE A 138 -18.58 -3.97 -10.15
C PHE A 138 -18.78 -4.50 -11.58
N SER A 139 -17.73 -4.56 -12.40
CA SER A 139 -17.84 -5.10 -13.75
C SER A 139 -18.26 -6.58 -13.76
N HIS A 140 -17.74 -7.38 -12.81
CA HIS A 140 -18.13 -8.78 -12.65
C HIS A 140 -19.50 -8.90 -12.02
N GLU A 141 -19.82 -8.07 -11.03
CA GLU A 141 -21.12 -8.07 -10.36
C GLU A 141 -22.26 -7.70 -11.34
N PHE A 142 -22.02 -6.79 -12.27
CA PHE A 142 -22.98 -6.50 -13.35
C PHE A 142 -23.19 -7.71 -14.28
N GLU A 143 -22.12 -8.40 -14.69
CA GLU A 143 -22.23 -9.61 -15.50
C GLU A 143 -22.96 -10.73 -14.77
N GLU A 144 -22.62 -10.96 -13.50
CA GLU A 144 -23.22 -12.01 -12.67
C GLU A 144 -24.69 -11.72 -12.34
N SER A 145 -25.08 -10.45 -12.23
CA SER A 145 -26.42 -10.03 -11.84
C SER A 145 -27.51 -10.52 -12.80
N HIS A 146 -27.20 -10.76 -14.07
CA HIS A 146 -28.12 -11.35 -15.05
C HIS A 146 -28.61 -12.73 -14.62
N GLY A 147 -27.75 -13.53 -13.98
CA GLY A 147 -28.13 -14.83 -13.42
C GLY A 147 -29.14 -14.74 -12.26
N PHE A 148 -29.34 -13.56 -11.69
CA PHE A 148 -30.30 -13.27 -10.63
C PHE A 148 -31.51 -12.46 -11.13
N GLY A 149 -31.68 -12.35 -12.44
CA GLY A 149 -32.84 -11.71 -13.05
C GLY A 149 -32.72 -10.19 -13.26
N TRP A 150 -31.55 -9.59 -13.00
CA TRP A 150 -31.35 -8.18 -13.32
C TRP A 150 -31.13 -7.98 -14.81
N THR A 151 -31.74 -6.96 -15.37
CA THR A 151 -31.59 -6.56 -16.78
C THR A 151 -31.29 -5.08 -16.85
N TYR A 152 -30.47 -4.69 -17.81
CA TYR A 152 -30.08 -3.31 -18.08
C TYR A 152 -30.44 -2.97 -19.53
N ASP A 153 -30.95 -1.77 -19.78
CA ASP A 153 -31.26 -1.30 -21.13
C ASP A 153 -29.98 -1.11 -21.96
N THR A 154 -28.88 -0.76 -21.30
CA THR A 154 -27.54 -0.65 -21.90
C THR A 154 -26.50 -1.20 -20.93
N ASP A 155 -25.41 -1.73 -21.47
CA ASP A 155 -24.27 -2.15 -20.65
C ASP A 155 -23.74 -1.00 -19.79
N PRO A 156 -23.47 -1.24 -18.49
CA PRO A 156 -22.89 -0.23 -17.61
C PRO A 156 -21.55 0.28 -18.14
N LYS A 157 -21.38 1.59 -18.17
CA LYS A 157 -20.14 2.24 -18.59
C LYS A 157 -19.36 2.72 -17.38
N HIS A 158 -18.04 2.52 -17.40
CA HIS A 158 -17.16 3.00 -16.37
C HIS A 158 -16.51 4.32 -16.78
N ASP A 159 -16.55 5.32 -15.90
CA ASP A 159 -15.83 6.57 -16.05
C ASP A 159 -14.64 6.62 -15.10
N TRP A 160 -13.44 6.51 -15.66
CA TRP A 160 -12.18 6.56 -14.94
C TRP A 160 -11.95 7.89 -14.23
N SER A 161 -12.31 9.00 -14.87
CA SER A 161 -12.07 10.33 -14.31
C SER A 161 -12.86 10.57 -13.03
N THR A 162 -14.12 10.11 -13.00
CA THR A 162 -14.97 10.11 -11.80
C THR A 162 -14.36 9.26 -10.69
N LEU A 163 -13.87 8.06 -10.99
CA LEU A 163 -13.23 7.18 -10.00
C LEU A 163 -12.00 7.86 -9.38
N ILE A 164 -11.10 8.40 -10.20
CA ILE A 164 -9.88 9.06 -9.73
C ILE A 164 -10.20 10.30 -8.90
N THR A 165 -11.15 11.12 -9.34
CA THR A 165 -11.59 12.31 -8.60
C THR A 165 -12.13 11.95 -7.22
N ASN A 166 -13.02 10.96 -7.14
CA ASN A 166 -13.60 10.49 -5.87
C ASN A 166 -12.54 9.88 -4.96
N LYS A 167 -11.61 9.08 -5.52
CA LYS A 167 -10.46 8.55 -4.79
C LYS A 167 -9.63 9.69 -4.18
N ASN A 168 -9.26 10.69 -4.98
CA ASN A 168 -8.44 11.80 -4.51
C ASN A 168 -9.16 12.62 -3.42
N THR A 169 -10.46 12.84 -3.55
CA THR A 169 -11.29 13.48 -2.53
C THR A 169 -11.27 12.71 -1.21
N GLU A 170 -11.36 11.38 -1.27
CA GLU A 170 -11.29 10.54 -0.08
C GLU A 170 -9.90 10.59 0.57
N LEU A 171 -8.81 10.61 -0.20
CA LEU A 171 -7.46 10.75 0.34
C LEU A 171 -7.28 12.08 1.08
N GLN A 172 -7.78 13.19 0.51
CA GLN A 172 -7.74 14.49 1.17
C GLN A 172 -8.55 14.50 2.49
N ARG A 173 -9.73 13.87 2.48
CA ARG A 173 -10.54 13.69 3.70
C ARG A 173 -9.77 12.94 4.79
N LEU A 174 -9.05 11.88 4.42
CA LEU A 174 -8.24 11.09 5.35
C LEU A 174 -7.05 11.87 5.89
N VAL A 175 -6.37 12.67 5.08
CA VAL A 175 -5.32 13.60 5.55
C VAL A 175 -5.86 14.50 6.67
N GLY A 176 -7.07 15.07 6.49
CA GLY A 176 -7.74 15.87 7.51
C GLY A 176 -8.01 15.08 8.80
N ILE A 177 -8.43 13.83 8.70
CA ILE A 177 -8.63 12.95 9.87
C ILE A 177 -7.31 12.70 10.61
N TYR A 178 -6.22 12.41 9.89
CA TYR A 178 -4.91 12.21 10.50
C TYR A 178 -4.41 13.46 11.22
N LYS A 179 -4.64 14.65 10.63
CA LYS A 179 -4.35 15.96 11.27
C LYS A 179 -5.11 16.10 12.61
N ASN A 180 -6.39 15.76 12.62
CA ASN A 180 -7.21 15.80 13.84
C ASN A 180 -6.77 14.75 14.88
N ILE A 181 -6.35 13.56 14.46
CA ILE A 181 -5.82 12.52 15.36
C ILE A 181 -4.58 13.03 16.11
N LEU A 182 -3.65 13.66 15.41
CA LEU A 182 -2.45 14.26 16.03
C LEU A 182 -2.82 15.39 16.98
N LYS A 183 -3.66 16.31 16.54
CA LYS A 183 -4.16 17.44 17.36
C LYS A 183 -4.83 16.95 18.65
N ASN A 184 -5.72 15.96 18.56
CA ASN A 184 -6.42 15.40 19.72
C ASN A 184 -5.50 14.65 20.69
N ALA A 185 -4.34 14.23 20.19
CA ALA A 185 -3.29 13.60 21.00
C ALA A 185 -2.26 14.61 21.55
N ASN A 186 -2.44 15.91 21.34
CA ASN A 186 -1.49 16.96 21.70
C ASN A 186 -0.09 16.71 21.10
N VAL A 187 -0.04 16.28 19.85
CA VAL A 187 1.21 16.10 19.07
C VAL A 187 1.34 17.29 18.13
N ASP A 188 2.43 18.03 18.22
CA ASP A 188 2.71 19.15 17.33
C ASP A 188 3.05 18.65 15.93
N LEU A 189 2.22 19.03 14.96
CA LEU A 189 2.46 18.74 13.54
C LEU A 189 3.21 19.92 12.91
N ILE A 190 4.39 19.62 12.37
CA ILE A 190 5.25 20.58 11.67
C ILE A 190 5.28 20.18 10.20
N GLU A 191 4.68 20.99 9.33
CA GLU A 191 4.74 20.75 7.89
C GLU A 191 6.11 21.14 7.36
N GLY A 192 6.79 20.22 6.67
CA GLY A 192 8.10 20.44 6.06
C GLY A 192 8.99 19.20 6.04
N ARG A 193 10.15 19.34 5.39
CA ARG A 193 11.14 18.29 5.26
C ARG A 193 12.07 18.25 6.47
N GLY A 194 11.96 17.20 7.28
CA GLY A 194 12.85 16.94 8.41
C GLY A 194 14.23 16.43 8.00
N LYS A 195 15.27 17.02 8.59
CA LYS A 195 16.68 16.58 8.45
C LYS A 195 17.29 16.46 9.83
N VAL A 196 17.89 15.32 10.14
CA VAL A 196 18.68 15.14 11.36
C VAL A 196 19.97 15.94 11.22
N VAL A 197 20.26 16.83 12.16
CA VAL A 197 21.45 17.66 12.21
C VAL A 197 22.49 17.05 13.14
N ASP A 198 22.03 16.60 14.32
CA ASP A 198 22.82 15.92 15.32
C ASP A 198 21.94 14.91 16.09
N PRO A 199 22.46 14.18 17.11
CA PRO A 199 21.68 13.18 17.84
C PRO A 199 20.41 13.70 18.53
N HIS A 200 20.30 15.00 18.74
CA HIS A 200 19.20 15.64 19.46
C HIS A 200 18.56 16.80 18.71
N THR A 201 18.99 17.11 17.48
CA THR A 201 18.49 18.25 16.71
C THR A 201 17.97 17.85 15.35
N VAL A 202 16.75 18.29 15.05
CA VAL A 202 16.09 18.16 13.74
C VAL A 202 15.89 19.54 13.14
N SER A 203 16.31 19.73 11.90
CA SER A 203 15.97 20.89 11.09
C SER A 203 14.74 20.57 10.24
N VAL A 204 13.72 21.41 10.29
CA VAL A 204 12.57 21.35 9.35
C VAL A 204 12.56 22.65 8.58
N ASP A 205 12.88 22.59 7.30
CA ASP A 205 12.98 23.74 6.40
C ASP A 205 13.80 24.91 6.98
N GLY A 206 14.93 24.56 7.63
CA GLY A 206 15.87 25.52 8.22
C GLY A 206 15.57 25.92 9.68
N LYS A 207 14.39 25.64 10.22
CA LYS A 207 14.08 25.84 11.63
C LYS A 207 14.55 24.64 12.46
N LEU A 208 15.28 24.89 13.52
CA LEU A 208 15.83 23.87 14.41
C LEU A 208 14.84 23.55 15.54
N TYR A 209 14.76 22.27 15.88
CA TYR A 209 14.00 21.73 16.99
C TYR A 209 14.86 20.72 17.73
N THR A 210 14.85 20.78 19.05
CA THR A 210 15.61 19.86 19.89
C THR A 210 14.71 18.79 20.51
N ALA A 211 15.22 17.58 20.61
CA ALA A 211 14.48 16.46 21.18
C ALA A 211 15.36 15.48 21.93
N LYS A 212 14.84 14.97 23.04
CA LYS A 212 15.52 13.90 23.80
C LYS A 212 15.68 12.65 22.96
N ASN A 213 14.70 12.31 22.13
CA ASN A 213 14.71 11.17 21.23
C ASN A 213 14.22 11.60 19.84
N ILE A 214 14.87 11.08 18.79
CA ILE A 214 14.46 11.28 17.40
C ILE A 214 14.03 9.94 16.83
N LEU A 215 12.82 9.87 16.25
CA LEU A 215 12.31 8.69 15.54
C LEU A 215 12.29 8.97 14.04
N ILE A 216 13.01 8.16 13.28
CA ILE A 216 12.95 8.19 11.82
C ILE A 216 11.90 7.18 11.35
N ALA A 217 10.80 7.67 10.78
CA ALA A 217 9.66 6.88 10.34
C ALA A 217 9.22 7.26 8.90
N VAL A 218 10.19 7.52 8.04
CA VAL A 218 10.00 8.05 6.68
C VAL A 218 9.47 7.03 5.68
N GLY A 219 9.39 5.74 6.05
CA GLY A 219 8.91 4.68 5.17
C GLY A 219 9.84 4.37 4.00
N GLY A 220 9.26 3.96 2.88
CA GLY A 220 9.97 3.62 1.64
C GLY A 220 9.22 4.09 0.41
N ARG A 221 9.89 4.05 -0.74
CA ARG A 221 9.36 4.43 -2.05
C ARG A 221 9.63 3.33 -3.07
N PRO A 222 8.85 3.26 -4.15
CA PRO A 222 9.21 2.45 -5.30
C PRO A 222 10.59 2.82 -5.81
N SER A 223 11.37 1.83 -6.23
CA SER A 223 12.68 2.01 -6.82
C SER A 223 12.63 1.53 -8.26
N MET A 224 13.00 2.41 -9.18
CA MET A 224 13.09 2.08 -10.59
C MET A 224 14.46 1.47 -10.89
N PRO A 225 14.53 0.33 -11.63
CA PRO A 225 15.80 -0.26 -12.02
C PRO A 225 16.47 0.60 -13.12
N ASP A 226 17.80 0.58 -13.14
CA ASP A 226 18.56 1.21 -14.22
C ASP A 226 18.65 0.25 -15.42
N ILE A 227 17.69 0.39 -16.33
CA ILE A 227 17.59 -0.41 -17.58
C ILE A 227 17.15 0.47 -18.75
N PRO A 228 17.54 0.14 -19.98
CA PRO A 228 17.07 0.86 -21.17
C PRO A 228 15.55 0.85 -21.29
N GLY A 229 14.94 2.00 -21.58
CA GLY A 229 13.49 2.16 -21.72
C GLY A 229 12.76 2.45 -20.41
N ILE A 230 13.47 2.63 -19.30
CA ILE A 230 12.87 2.91 -17.99
C ILE A 230 12.07 4.22 -17.97
N GLU A 231 12.44 5.16 -18.83
CA GLU A 231 11.75 6.45 -19.02
C GLU A 231 10.31 6.32 -19.54
N HIS A 232 9.96 5.14 -20.07
CA HIS A 232 8.61 4.82 -20.54
C HIS A 232 7.77 4.03 -19.51
N VAL A 233 8.35 3.74 -18.35
CA VAL A 233 7.71 2.91 -17.33
C VAL A 233 7.20 3.79 -16.21
N ILE A 234 6.07 3.41 -15.63
CA ILE A 234 5.53 4.01 -14.42
C ILE A 234 5.65 3.05 -13.24
N ASP A 235 5.74 3.60 -12.05
CA ASP A 235 5.70 2.82 -10.81
C ASP A 235 4.26 2.65 -10.26
N SER A 236 4.16 2.01 -9.11
CA SER A 236 2.87 1.79 -8.45
C SER A 236 2.19 3.08 -7.99
N ASP A 237 2.96 4.11 -7.64
CA ASP A 237 2.41 5.39 -7.18
C ASP A 237 1.73 6.09 -8.37
N ALA A 238 2.42 6.19 -9.50
CA ALA A 238 1.87 6.76 -10.72
C ALA A 238 0.67 5.94 -11.26
N ALA A 239 0.70 4.61 -11.12
CA ALA A 239 -0.41 3.75 -11.53
C ALA A 239 -1.72 4.03 -10.76
N LEU A 240 -1.63 4.56 -9.53
CA LEU A 240 -2.79 4.97 -8.75
C LEU A 240 -3.40 6.30 -9.19
N ASP A 241 -2.70 7.07 -10.02
CA ASP A 241 -3.10 8.45 -10.36
C ASP A 241 -3.02 8.72 -11.88
N LEU A 242 -3.14 7.68 -12.69
CA LEU A 242 -3.16 7.81 -14.14
C LEU A 242 -4.28 8.77 -14.60
N PRO A 243 -3.99 9.69 -15.51
CA PRO A 243 -4.98 10.65 -16.01
C PRO A 243 -6.08 9.98 -16.85
N SER A 244 -5.77 8.83 -17.44
CA SER A 244 -6.72 8.02 -18.21
C SER A 244 -6.48 6.53 -17.95
N LYS A 245 -7.55 5.75 -18.04
CA LYS A 245 -7.45 4.28 -17.95
C LYS A 245 -6.74 3.75 -19.21
N PRO A 246 -5.65 2.98 -19.06
CA PRO A 246 -4.99 2.38 -20.21
C PRO A 246 -5.89 1.30 -20.84
N GLU A 247 -5.96 1.27 -22.18
CA GLU A 247 -6.61 0.18 -22.90
C GLU A 247 -5.81 -1.11 -22.78
N LYS A 248 -4.48 -0.99 -22.83
CA LYS A 248 -3.52 -2.08 -22.66
C LYS A 248 -2.46 -1.70 -21.64
N ILE A 249 -2.07 -2.65 -20.82
CA ILE A 249 -1.02 -2.45 -19.82
C ILE A 249 -0.16 -3.69 -19.68
N ALA A 250 1.16 -3.47 -19.65
CA ALA A 250 2.16 -4.47 -19.32
C ALA A 250 2.63 -4.25 -17.88
N ILE A 251 2.55 -5.26 -17.03
CA ILE A 251 2.96 -5.20 -15.63
C ILE A 251 4.16 -6.11 -15.42
N VAL A 252 5.29 -5.54 -15.02
CA VAL A 252 6.52 -6.29 -14.77
C VAL A 252 6.66 -6.54 -13.28
N GLY A 253 6.49 -7.79 -12.86
CA GLY A 253 6.59 -8.22 -11.46
C GLY A 253 5.60 -9.32 -11.11
N GLY A 254 5.98 -10.15 -10.14
CA GLY A 254 5.14 -11.26 -9.62
C GLY A 254 4.81 -11.11 -8.14
N GLY A 255 5.00 -9.92 -7.57
CA GLY A 255 4.64 -9.61 -6.17
C GLY A 255 3.17 -9.23 -6.04
N TYR A 256 2.71 -9.12 -4.80
CA TYR A 256 1.30 -8.83 -4.50
C TYR A 256 0.82 -7.50 -5.13
N ILE A 257 1.67 -6.46 -5.17
CA ILE A 257 1.32 -5.18 -5.79
C ILE A 257 1.00 -5.36 -7.29
N ALA A 258 1.88 -6.07 -8.01
CA ALA A 258 1.69 -6.32 -9.43
C ALA A 258 0.40 -7.09 -9.72
N LEU A 259 0.10 -8.12 -8.91
CA LEU A 259 -1.12 -8.93 -9.07
C LEU A 259 -2.39 -8.15 -8.73
N GLU A 260 -2.34 -7.29 -7.72
CA GLU A 260 -3.47 -6.43 -7.37
C GLU A 260 -3.78 -5.44 -8.49
N PHE A 261 -2.75 -4.78 -9.07
CA PHE A 261 -2.96 -3.91 -10.24
C PHE A 261 -3.42 -4.69 -11.47
N ALA A 262 -2.88 -5.90 -11.69
CA ALA A 262 -3.36 -6.75 -12.78
C ALA A 262 -4.85 -7.04 -12.64
N GLY A 263 -5.31 -7.39 -11.43
CA GLY A 263 -6.73 -7.61 -11.14
C GLY A 263 -7.58 -6.35 -11.31
N ILE A 264 -7.10 -5.20 -10.86
CA ILE A 264 -7.79 -3.91 -11.00
C ILE A 264 -8.00 -3.56 -12.46
N PHE A 265 -6.94 -3.51 -13.26
CA PHE A 265 -7.03 -3.11 -14.66
C PHE A 265 -7.81 -4.12 -15.50
N ASN A 266 -7.62 -5.44 -15.24
CA ASN A 266 -8.40 -6.48 -15.92
C ASN A 266 -9.90 -6.37 -15.57
N GLY A 267 -10.26 -6.16 -14.31
CA GLY A 267 -11.65 -5.96 -13.90
C GLY A 267 -12.27 -4.69 -14.50
N LEU A 268 -11.47 -3.67 -14.76
CA LEU A 268 -11.88 -2.46 -15.47
C LEU A 268 -11.79 -2.60 -17.01
N LYS A 269 -11.63 -3.83 -17.52
CA LYS A 269 -11.64 -4.17 -18.95
C LYS A 269 -10.45 -3.63 -19.74
N SER A 270 -9.30 -3.46 -19.11
CA SER A 270 -8.03 -3.28 -19.82
C SER A 270 -7.47 -4.64 -20.30
N ASP A 271 -6.74 -4.65 -21.40
CA ASP A 271 -5.94 -5.80 -21.85
C ASP A 271 -4.64 -5.84 -21.03
N VAL A 272 -4.51 -6.83 -20.14
CA VAL A 272 -3.43 -6.88 -19.13
C VAL A 272 -2.47 -8.01 -19.40
N HIS A 273 -1.17 -7.66 -19.50
CA HIS A 273 -0.07 -8.61 -19.65
C HIS A 273 0.85 -8.55 -18.44
N VAL A 274 1.07 -9.68 -17.74
CA VAL A 274 1.95 -9.77 -16.58
C VAL A 274 3.23 -10.52 -16.92
N PHE A 275 4.38 -9.88 -16.71
CA PHE A 275 5.71 -10.45 -16.96
C PHE A 275 6.40 -10.80 -15.65
N ILE A 276 6.77 -12.06 -15.48
CA ILE A 276 7.44 -12.56 -14.28
C ILE A 276 8.72 -13.31 -14.63
N ARG A 277 9.74 -13.21 -13.76
CA ARG A 277 11.02 -13.91 -13.97
C ARG A 277 11.00 -15.37 -13.55
N GLN A 278 10.08 -15.74 -12.65
CA GLN A 278 10.01 -17.07 -12.05
C GLN A 278 8.74 -17.78 -12.49
N PRO A 279 8.70 -19.14 -12.46
CA PRO A 279 7.52 -19.89 -12.85
C PRO A 279 6.27 -19.62 -12.01
N LYS A 280 6.45 -19.11 -10.79
CA LYS A 280 5.36 -18.81 -9.86
C LYS A 280 5.41 -17.37 -9.38
N VAL A 281 4.24 -16.78 -9.19
CA VAL A 281 4.05 -15.48 -8.53
C VAL A 281 4.24 -15.57 -7.01
N LEU A 282 4.18 -14.43 -6.30
CA LEU A 282 4.17 -14.31 -4.84
C LEU A 282 5.37 -15.00 -4.16
N ARG A 283 6.58 -14.71 -4.65
CA ARG A 283 7.81 -15.21 -4.03
C ARG A 283 7.84 -14.87 -2.53
N GLY A 284 8.11 -15.89 -1.68
CA GLY A 284 8.17 -15.75 -0.23
C GLY A 284 6.82 -15.92 0.49
N PHE A 285 5.75 -16.14 -0.24
CA PHE A 285 4.48 -16.57 0.31
C PHE A 285 4.44 -18.10 0.43
N ASP A 286 3.40 -18.61 1.11
CA ASP A 286 3.18 -20.04 1.29
C ASP A 286 3.08 -20.77 -0.06
N GLU A 287 3.73 -21.93 -0.16
CA GLU A 287 3.81 -22.67 -1.42
C GLU A 287 2.47 -23.27 -1.88
N GLU A 288 1.55 -23.56 -0.95
CA GLU A 288 0.21 -24.04 -1.32
C GLU A 288 -0.59 -22.90 -1.95
N VAL A 289 -0.53 -21.70 -1.37
CA VAL A 289 -1.19 -20.50 -1.93
C VAL A 289 -0.64 -20.13 -3.31
N ARG A 290 0.65 -20.39 -3.56
CA ARG A 290 1.31 -20.08 -4.84
C ARG A 290 0.97 -21.06 -5.98
N LYS A 291 0.26 -22.16 -5.70
CA LYS A 291 -0.14 -23.15 -6.70
C LYS A 291 -1.43 -22.79 -7.42
N TYR A 292 -2.25 -21.96 -6.80
CA TYR A 292 -3.54 -21.48 -7.31
C TYR A 292 -3.38 -20.08 -7.93
#